data_c0ea153f18d092b89f1a34880a5ac442
#
_entry.id   c0ea153f18d092b89f1a34880a5ac442
#
_cell.length_a   1.000
_cell.length_b   1.000
_cell.length_c   1.000
_cell.angle_alpha   90.00
_cell.angle_beta   90.00
_cell.angle_gamma   90.00
#
_symmetry.space_group_name_H-M   'P 1'
#
loop_
_entity.id
_entity.type
_entity.pdbx_description
1 polymer ?
#
loop_
_entity_poly.entity_id
_entity_poly.type
_entity_poly.pdbx_seq_one_letter_code
_entity_poly.pdbx_strand_id
1 'polypeptide(L)'
;GCILAINKGKIGRTYILSNKYYSITEIIEMIGKIKECKKIPVLPMWLAKFAIPFIKIYAKIKKVRPLYTEYSLYTLTSNSNFSHERATKELGYKPRDMYVTLKDTINWIENKKAFCITKIK
;
A
#
# COMPACT_ATOMS: atom_id res chain seq x y z
N GLY A 1 -10.31 7.16 12.85
CA GLY A 1 -11.33 6.09 12.84
C GLY A 1 -11.40 5.32 14.13
N CYS A 2 -10.25 4.90 14.67
CA CYS A 2 -10.21 4.19 15.96
C CYS A 2 -10.70 5.08 17.12
N ILE A 3 -10.31 6.35 17.16
CA ILE A 3 -10.79 7.30 18.17
C ILE A 3 -12.31 7.50 18.06
N LEU A 4 -12.83 7.62 16.84
CA LEU A 4 -14.28 7.73 16.62
C LEU A 4 -15.01 6.46 17.07
N ALA A 5 -14.42 5.29 16.84
CA ALA A 5 -15.01 4.03 17.26
C ALA A 5 -15.08 3.90 18.80
N ILE A 6 -14.05 4.38 19.52
CA ILE A 6 -14.08 4.42 20.99
C ILE A 6 -15.19 5.34 21.50
N ASN A 7 -15.34 6.52 20.89
CA ASN A 7 -16.27 7.53 21.37
C ASN A 7 -17.74 7.31 20.95
N LYS A 8 -17.96 6.74 19.75
CA LYS A 8 -19.29 6.62 19.12
C LYS A 8 -19.65 5.19 18.73
N GLY A 9 -18.72 4.25 18.88
CA GLY A 9 -18.94 2.85 18.48
C GLY A 9 -19.99 2.18 19.35
N LYS A 10 -20.80 1.33 18.73
CA LYS A 10 -21.80 0.52 19.41
C LYS A 10 -21.18 -0.81 19.83
N ILE A 11 -21.43 -1.24 21.07
CA ILE A 11 -20.94 -2.50 21.62
C ILE A 11 -21.41 -3.67 20.75
N GLY A 12 -20.48 -4.59 20.41
CA GLY A 12 -20.75 -5.76 19.58
C GLY A 12 -20.79 -5.50 18.08
N ARG A 13 -20.50 -4.27 17.62
CA ARG A 13 -20.42 -3.94 16.17
C ARG A 13 -18.98 -3.82 15.70
N THR A 14 -18.74 -4.31 14.48
CA THR A 14 -17.48 -4.17 13.76
C THR A 14 -17.58 -3.09 12.70
N TYR A 15 -16.52 -2.27 12.58
CA TYR A 15 -16.43 -1.19 11.60
C TYR A 15 -15.22 -1.39 10.70
N ILE A 16 -15.45 -1.34 9.39
CA ILE A 16 -14.37 -1.37 8.39
C ILE A 16 -13.92 0.07 8.16
N LEU A 17 -12.65 0.35 8.44
CA LEU A 17 -12.03 1.66 8.27
C LEU A 17 -11.18 1.64 7.01
N SER A 18 -11.82 1.49 5.86
CA SER A 18 -11.17 1.52 4.55
C SER A 18 -11.23 2.91 3.93
N ASN A 19 -10.40 3.12 2.91
CA ASN A 19 -10.51 4.26 2.00
C ASN A 19 -11.20 3.81 0.70
N LYS A 20 -11.39 4.72 -0.25
CA LYS A 20 -11.77 4.41 -1.61
C LYS A 20 -10.78 3.41 -2.21
N TYR A 21 -11.28 2.50 -3.04
CA TYR A 21 -10.43 1.60 -3.81
C TYR A 21 -9.56 2.39 -4.79
N TYR A 22 -8.27 2.09 -4.79
CA TYR A 22 -7.30 2.61 -5.75
C TYR A 22 -6.56 1.45 -6.40
N SER A 23 -6.48 1.48 -7.71
CA SER A 23 -5.64 0.55 -8.47
C SER A 23 -4.15 0.84 -8.18
N ILE A 24 -3.32 -0.19 -8.28
CA ILE A 24 -1.86 -0.05 -8.14
C ILE A 24 -1.31 0.93 -9.18
N THR A 25 -1.85 0.90 -10.39
CA THR A 25 -1.47 1.85 -11.46
C THR A 25 -1.77 3.29 -11.09
N GLU A 26 -2.94 3.57 -10.50
CA GLU A 26 -3.29 4.91 -10.01
C GLU A 26 -2.36 5.38 -8.89
N ILE A 27 -2.01 4.49 -7.96
CA ILE A 27 -1.06 4.80 -6.88
C ILE A 27 0.32 5.14 -7.45
N ILE A 28 0.82 4.35 -8.42
CA ILE A 28 2.11 4.60 -9.08
C ILE A 28 2.09 5.94 -9.83
N GLU A 29 0.99 6.27 -10.51
CA GLU A 29 0.84 7.56 -11.19
C GLU A 29 0.84 8.74 -10.20
N MET A 30 0.15 8.61 -9.06
CA MET A 30 0.16 9.63 -8.02
C MET A 30 1.58 9.83 -7.45
N ILE A 31 2.32 8.75 -7.19
CA ILE A 31 3.71 8.81 -6.74
C ILE A 31 4.60 9.47 -7.79
N GLY A 32 4.41 9.12 -9.07
CA GLY A 32 5.12 9.72 -10.18
C GLY A 32 4.91 11.24 -10.29
N LYS A 33 3.68 11.72 -10.02
CA LYS A 33 3.36 13.15 -9.98
C LYS A 33 4.00 13.87 -8.77
N ILE A 34 4.11 13.20 -7.62
CA ILE A 34 4.69 13.78 -6.41
C ILE A 34 6.21 13.95 -6.55
N LYS A 35 6.89 12.97 -7.19
CA LYS A 35 8.36 12.93 -7.27
C LYS A 35 8.93 13.29 -8.63
N GLU A 36 8.11 13.58 -9.63
CA GLU A 36 8.56 13.79 -11.01
C GLU A 36 9.42 12.61 -11.53
N CYS A 37 9.15 11.39 -11.05
CA CYS A 37 9.89 10.22 -11.44
C CYS A 37 9.50 9.78 -12.87
N LYS A 38 10.47 9.23 -13.60
CA LYS A 38 10.21 8.56 -14.89
C LYS A 38 9.11 7.52 -14.72
N LYS A 39 8.20 7.44 -15.69
CA LYS A 39 7.11 6.46 -15.69
C LYS A 39 7.67 5.06 -15.47
N ILE A 40 7.22 4.41 -14.41
CA ILE A 40 7.59 3.02 -14.12
C ILE A 40 6.84 2.14 -15.12
N PRO A 41 7.53 1.32 -15.94
CA PRO A 41 6.85 0.45 -16.88
C PRO A 41 6.00 -0.58 -16.12
N VAL A 42 4.72 -0.63 -16.44
CA VAL A 42 3.81 -1.63 -15.88
C VAL A 42 4.04 -2.94 -16.63
N LEU A 43 4.63 -3.91 -15.97
CA LEU A 43 4.85 -5.24 -16.53
C LEU A 43 3.52 -6.01 -16.61
N PRO A 44 3.20 -6.65 -17.74
CA PRO A 44 2.01 -7.46 -17.85
C PRO A 44 2.09 -8.67 -16.90
N MET A 45 0.94 -9.04 -16.33
CA MET A 45 0.84 -10.07 -15.29
C MET A 45 1.37 -11.45 -15.74
N TRP A 46 1.26 -11.78 -17.03
CA TRP A 46 1.79 -13.05 -17.56
C TRP A 46 3.32 -13.11 -17.46
N LEU A 47 4.01 -11.98 -17.72
CA LEU A 47 5.47 -11.90 -17.61
C LEU A 47 5.92 -12.02 -16.16
N ALA A 48 5.18 -11.40 -15.24
CA ALA A 48 5.43 -11.55 -13.81
C ALA A 48 5.31 -13.01 -13.35
N LYS A 49 4.29 -13.76 -13.84
CA LYS A 49 4.13 -15.18 -13.54
C LYS A 49 5.31 -16.03 -14.04
N PHE A 50 5.84 -15.74 -15.21
CA PHE A 50 7.03 -16.42 -15.75
C PHE A 50 8.31 -16.08 -14.97
N ALA A 51 8.43 -14.89 -14.43
CA ALA A 51 9.60 -14.47 -13.66
C ALA A 51 9.69 -15.12 -12.26
N ILE A 52 8.56 -15.53 -11.67
CA ILE A 52 8.51 -16.09 -10.31
C ILE A 52 9.47 -17.29 -10.10
N PRO A 53 9.48 -18.34 -10.95
CA PRO A 53 10.36 -19.49 -10.73
C PRO A 53 11.83 -19.08 -10.74
N PHE A 54 12.23 -18.15 -11.62
CA PHE A 54 13.60 -17.63 -11.65
C PHE A 54 13.94 -16.83 -10.40
N ILE A 55 13.03 -16.02 -9.91
CA ILE A 55 13.19 -15.26 -8.65
C ILE A 55 13.31 -16.22 -7.46
N LYS A 56 12.52 -17.29 -7.42
CA LYS A 56 12.60 -18.32 -6.37
C LYS A 56 13.94 -19.02 -6.36
N ILE A 57 14.46 -19.41 -7.53
CA ILE A 57 15.78 -20.05 -7.67
C ILE A 57 16.89 -19.10 -7.23
N TYR A 58 16.85 -17.85 -7.71
CA TYR A 58 17.80 -16.81 -7.31
C TYR A 58 17.80 -16.56 -5.80
N ALA A 59 16.61 -16.42 -5.21
CA ALA A 59 16.43 -16.22 -3.77
C ALA A 59 16.97 -17.41 -2.95
N LYS A 60 16.78 -18.65 -3.44
CA LYS A 60 17.30 -19.87 -2.81
C LYS A 60 18.84 -19.91 -2.83
N ILE A 61 19.46 -19.56 -3.98
CA ILE A 61 20.92 -19.51 -4.12
C ILE A 61 21.52 -18.43 -3.21
N LYS A 62 20.93 -17.25 -3.18
CA LYS A 62 21.39 -16.11 -2.36
C LYS A 62 20.98 -16.20 -0.88
N LYS A 63 20.19 -17.21 -0.48
CA LYS A 63 19.63 -17.35 0.89
C LYS A 63 18.85 -16.10 1.35
N VAL A 64 18.23 -15.38 0.43
CA VAL A 64 17.43 -14.18 0.70
C VAL A 64 15.94 -14.53 0.56
N ARG A 65 15.08 -13.94 1.40
CA ARG A 65 13.62 -14.13 1.27
C ARG A 65 13.13 -13.51 -0.04
N PRO A 66 12.41 -14.25 -0.90
CA PRO A 66 11.87 -13.69 -2.12
C PRO A 66 10.85 -12.59 -1.79
N LEU A 67 11.02 -11.42 -2.38
CA LEU A 67 10.09 -10.29 -2.24
C LEU A 67 8.73 -10.57 -2.89
N TYR A 68 8.75 -11.37 -3.95
CA TYR A 68 7.55 -11.72 -4.72
C TYR A 68 7.29 -13.22 -4.64
N THR A 69 6.12 -13.57 -4.13
CA THR A 69 5.61 -14.94 -4.06
C THR A 69 4.33 -15.07 -4.85
N GLU A 70 3.91 -16.28 -5.19
CA GLU A 70 2.61 -16.53 -5.83
C GLU A 70 1.45 -15.94 -5.01
N TYR A 71 1.55 -16.03 -3.69
CA TYR A 71 0.56 -15.44 -2.77
C TYR A 71 0.51 -13.91 -2.90
N SER A 72 1.66 -13.25 -3.04
CA SER A 72 1.70 -11.80 -3.24
C SER A 72 1.00 -11.39 -4.55
N LEU A 73 1.17 -12.15 -5.64
CA LEU A 73 0.44 -11.89 -6.88
C LEU A 73 -1.06 -12.17 -6.75
N TYR A 74 -1.43 -13.23 -6.04
CA TYR A 74 -2.83 -13.52 -5.78
C TYR A 74 -3.52 -12.39 -5.01
N THR A 75 -2.88 -11.87 -3.96
CA THR A 75 -3.42 -10.73 -3.19
C THR A 75 -3.56 -9.45 -4.02
N LEU A 76 -2.66 -9.20 -4.97
CA LEU A 76 -2.76 -8.06 -5.89
C LEU A 76 -3.94 -8.16 -6.87
N THR A 77 -4.36 -9.36 -7.21
CA THR A 77 -5.52 -9.62 -8.09
C THR A 77 -6.82 -9.85 -7.33
N SER A 78 -6.74 -10.00 -6.02
CA SER A 78 -7.89 -10.21 -5.15
C SER A 78 -8.75 -8.94 -5.02
N ASN A 79 -10.05 -9.14 -4.77
CA ASN A 79 -10.96 -8.02 -4.55
C ASN A 79 -10.63 -7.34 -3.20
N SER A 80 -10.20 -6.11 -3.26
CA SER A 80 -9.89 -5.25 -2.11
C SER A 80 -10.86 -4.06 -1.96
N ASN A 81 -12.00 -4.11 -2.65
CA ASN A 81 -13.02 -3.09 -2.55
C ASN A 81 -13.92 -3.34 -1.32
N PHE A 82 -13.54 -2.77 -0.19
CA PHE A 82 -14.29 -2.85 1.06
C PHE A 82 -15.05 -1.57 1.32
N SER A 83 -16.37 -1.70 1.57
CA SER A 83 -17.21 -0.53 1.89
C SER A 83 -17.01 -0.09 3.34
N HIS A 84 -16.82 1.20 3.55
CA HIS A 84 -16.76 1.86 4.85
C HIS A 84 -18.05 2.62 5.21
N GLU A 85 -19.14 2.36 4.48
CA GLU A 85 -20.40 3.09 4.66
C GLU A 85 -20.94 3.06 6.09
N ARG A 86 -20.84 1.90 6.76
CA ARG A 86 -21.26 1.77 8.17
C ARG A 86 -20.45 2.70 9.07
N ALA A 87 -19.14 2.74 8.90
CA ALA A 87 -18.26 3.62 9.67
C ALA A 87 -18.59 5.10 9.39
N THR A 88 -18.87 5.45 8.15
CA THR A 88 -19.26 6.81 7.78
C THR A 88 -20.62 7.20 8.41
N LYS A 89 -21.62 6.33 8.32
CA LYS A 89 -22.98 6.61 8.83
C LYS A 89 -23.03 6.66 10.36
N GLU A 90 -22.40 5.72 11.05
CA GLU A 90 -22.52 5.59 12.51
C GLU A 90 -21.45 6.36 13.27
N LEU A 91 -20.24 6.47 12.77
CA LEU A 91 -19.11 7.13 13.45
C LEU A 91 -18.79 8.53 12.89
N GLY A 92 -19.30 8.87 11.70
CA GLY A 92 -18.88 10.06 10.98
C GLY A 92 -17.45 9.94 10.41
N TYR A 93 -17.02 8.71 10.11
CA TYR A 93 -15.70 8.45 9.56
C TYR A 93 -15.55 9.04 8.15
N LYS A 94 -14.49 9.82 7.96
CA LYS A 94 -14.10 10.37 6.65
C LYS A 94 -12.65 9.97 6.39
N PRO A 95 -12.38 9.10 5.42
CA PRO A 95 -11.02 8.73 5.07
C PRO A 95 -10.26 9.93 4.51
N ARG A 96 -8.96 9.99 4.81
CA ARG A 96 -8.07 11.03 4.31
C ARG A 96 -7.80 10.82 2.82
N ASP A 97 -7.61 11.92 2.09
CA ASP A 97 -7.22 11.85 0.69
C ASP A 97 -5.91 11.07 0.49
N MET A 98 -5.90 10.19 -0.54
CA MET A 98 -4.78 9.31 -0.81
C MET A 98 -3.55 10.08 -1.28
N TYR A 99 -3.73 11.10 -2.09
CA TYR A 99 -2.61 11.90 -2.60
C TYR A 99 -1.84 12.60 -1.46
N VAL A 100 -2.57 13.18 -0.51
CA VAL A 100 -1.99 13.81 0.67
C VAL A 100 -1.27 12.78 1.55
N THR A 101 -1.86 11.61 1.70
CA THR A 101 -1.26 10.50 2.48
C THR A 101 0.05 10.01 1.85
N LEU A 102 0.06 9.83 0.52
CA LEU A 102 1.27 9.44 -0.22
C LEU A 102 2.36 10.50 -0.13
N LYS A 103 2.02 11.78 -0.27
CA LYS A 103 2.97 12.89 -0.15
C LYS A 103 3.64 12.91 1.22
N ASP A 104 2.86 12.80 2.29
CA ASP A 104 3.41 12.77 3.65
C ASP A 104 4.29 11.53 3.88
N THR A 105 3.87 10.38 3.35
CA THR A 105 4.63 9.13 3.46
C THR A 105 5.98 9.24 2.75
N ILE A 106 6.01 9.78 1.55
CA ILE A 106 7.24 10.01 0.78
C ILE A 106 8.16 10.95 1.54
N ASN A 107 7.67 12.09 2.02
CA ASN A 107 8.44 13.04 2.79
C ASN A 107 9.02 12.41 4.06
N TRP A 108 8.25 11.59 4.77
CA TRP A 108 8.72 10.90 5.96
C TRP A 108 9.85 9.91 5.65
N ILE A 109 9.72 9.12 4.57
CA ILE A 109 10.76 8.17 4.14
C ILE A 109 12.05 8.89 3.78
N GLU A 110 11.96 10.03 3.10
CA GLU A 110 13.12 10.82 2.69
C GLU A 110 13.85 11.42 3.90
N ASN A 111 13.10 12.01 4.83
CA ASN A 111 13.65 12.53 6.07
C ASN A 111 14.32 11.43 6.90
N LYS A 112 13.73 10.23 6.95
CA LYS A 112 14.31 9.09 7.66
C LYS A 112 15.60 8.58 6.99
N LYS A 113 15.66 8.57 5.65
CA LYS A 113 16.89 8.22 4.92
C LYS A 113 18.00 9.23 5.21
N ALA A 114 17.71 10.52 5.19
CA ALA A 114 18.67 11.57 5.54
C ALA A 114 19.19 11.38 6.98
N PHE A 115 18.32 11.06 7.94
CA PHE A 115 18.69 10.81 9.33
C PHE A 115 19.57 9.55 9.50
N CYS A 116 19.29 8.46 8.77
CA CYS A 116 20.13 7.26 8.80
C CYS A 116 21.53 7.48 8.21
N ILE A 117 21.66 8.28 7.16
CA ILE A 117 22.95 8.58 6.53
C ILE A 117 23.82 9.44 7.47
N THR A 118 23.20 10.35 8.23
CA THR A 118 23.92 11.22 9.18
C THR A 118 24.45 10.45 10.41
N LYS A 119 23.87 9.29 10.75
CA LYS A 119 24.31 8.43 11.87
C LYS A 119 25.45 7.45 11.52
N ILE A 120 25.82 7.34 10.24
CA ILE A 120 26.87 6.41 9.76
C ILE A 120 28.17 7.16 9.48
N LYS A 121 28.22 8.47 9.71
CA LYS A 121 29.43 9.27 9.77
C LYS A 121 29.78 9.49 11.24
#